data_49ce9abc6aec31d4d6dd1036dba42240
#
_entry.id   49ce9abc6aec31d4d6dd1036dba42240
#
_cell.length_a   1.000
_cell.length_b   1.000
_cell.length_c   1.000
_cell.angle_alpha   90.00
_cell.angle_beta   90.00
_cell.angle_gamma   90.00
#
_symmetry.space_group_name_H-M   'P 1'
#
loop_
_entity.id
_entity.type
_entity.pdbx_description
1 polymer ?
#
loop_
_entity_poly.entity_id
_entity_poly.type
_entity_poly.pdbx_seq_one_letter_code
_entity_poly.pdbx_strand_id
1 'polypeptide(L)'
;MHELFNHITLFIKILLLSIFTVLLVSVSNAEQSVDDIIKGRKALFSKNYSTAKRVQAFASNGDFDKSIELMLAMSENYKVLIDLFPENTKEGFKTEALPIIWEEKDAFNALMKKASDDMVTLASVIEDSDDIRGTLKQLMWSNCKACHSKYRMPH
;
A
#
# COMPACT_ATOMS: atom_id res chain seq x y z
N MET A 1 -8.77 25.57 59.54
CA MET A 1 -8.20 26.36 58.40
C MET A 1 -7.14 25.55 57.62
N HIS A 2 -6.29 24.75 58.24
CA HIS A 2 -5.27 23.98 57.54
C HIS A 2 -5.84 22.89 56.58
N GLU A 3 -6.89 22.20 56.97
CA GLU A 3 -7.51 21.17 56.20
C GLU A 3 -8.14 21.73 54.91
N LEU A 4 -8.83 22.85 54.97
CA LEU A 4 -9.44 23.48 53.83
C LEU A 4 -8.40 23.95 52.78
N PHE A 5 -7.26 24.45 53.28
CA PHE A 5 -6.14 24.89 52.41
C PHE A 5 -5.51 23.70 51.65
N ASN A 6 -5.37 22.56 52.32
CA ASN A 6 -4.84 21.32 51.68
C ASN A 6 -5.77 20.78 50.57
N HIS A 7 -7.08 20.82 50.81
CA HIS A 7 -8.05 20.40 49.79
C HIS A 7 -8.04 21.30 48.58
N ILE A 8 -7.97 22.62 48.76
CA ILE A 8 -7.92 23.59 47.66
C ILE A 8 -6.63 23.40 46.84
N THR A 9 -5.49 23.18 47.50
CA THR A 9 -4.20 22.96 46.83
C THR A 9 -4.20 21.65 46.02
N LEU A 10 -4.85 20.62 46.53
CA LEU A 10 -5.00 19.32 45.83
C LEU A 10 -5.88 19.47 44.60
N PHE A 11 -7.01 20.17 44.68
CA PHE A 11 -7.89 20.44 43.57
C PHE A 11 -7.22 21.22 42.45
N ILE A 12 -6.44 22.25 42.78
CA ILE A 12 -5.67 23.05 41.81
C ILE A 12 -4.62 22.16 41.11
N LYS A 13 -3.90 21.29 41.82
CA LYS A 13 -2.92 20.35 41.22
C LYS A 13 -3.58 19.35 40.27
N ILE A 14 -4.74 18.81 40.63
CA ILE A 14 -5.50 17.86 39.77
C ILE A 14 -6.02 18.59 38.54
N LEU A 15 -6.54 19.82 38.66
CA LEU A 15 -7.00 20.63 37.55
C LEU A 15 -5.87 21.00 36.59
N LEU A 16 -4.71 21.37 37.08
CA LEU A 16 -3.53 21.68 36.28
C LEU A 16 -2.99 20.43 35.57
N LEU A 17 -3.01 19.28 36.24
CA LEU A 17 -2.58 17.99 35.63
C LEU A 17 -3.54 17.56 34.52
N SER A 18 -4.86 17.76 34.68
CA SER A 18 -5.85 17.42 33.66
C SER A 18 -5.78 18.36 32.43
N ILE A 19 -5.44 19.63 32.60
CA ILE A 19 -5.23 20.57 31.48
C ILE A 19 -3.96 20.21 30.72
N PHE A 20 -2.90 19.78 31.41
CA PHE A 20 -1.64 19.38 30.79
C PHE A 20 -1.77 18.10 29.95
N THR A 21 -2.61 17.14 30.35
CA THR A 21 -2.87 15.93 29.56
C THR A 21 -3.70 16.16 28.31
N VAL A 22 -4.60 17.16 28.30
CA VAL A 22 -5.39 17.52 27.11
C VAL A 22 -4.55 18.21 26.02
N LEU A 23 -3.49 18.92 26.40
CA LEU A 23 -2.59 19.60 25.46
C LEU A 23 -1.61 18.67 24.72
N LEU A 24 -1.45 17.41 25.16
CA LEU A 24 -0.53 16.46 24.53
C LEU A 24 -1.19 15.58 23.43
N VAL A 25 -2.49 15.70 23.19
CA VAL A 25 -3.22 14.91 22.17
C VAL A 25 -3.54 15.76 20.92
N SER A 26 -2.75 16.76 20.63
CA SER A 26 -2.68 17.28 19.27
C SER A 26 -1.76 16.35 18.46
N VAL A 27 -2.22 15.12 18.18
CA VAL A 27 -1.66 14.34 17.09
C VAL A 27 -1.98 15.14 15.83
N SER A 28 -1.03 15.95 15.40
CA SER A 28 -1.03 16.55 14.09
C SER A 28 -1.03 15.37 13.10
N ASN A 29 -2.22 15.03 12.59
CA ASN A 29 -2.30 14.31 11.32
C ASN A 29 -1.75 15.28 10.27
N ALA A 30 -0.43 15.33 10.14
CA ALA A 30 0.20 16.02 9.05
C ALA A 30 -0.34 15.33 7.78
N GLU A 31 -1.20 16.02 7.05
CA GLU A 31 -1.69 15.55 5.76
C GLU A 31 -0.46 15.23 4.90
N GLN A 32 -0.38 13.98 4.43
CA GLN A 32 0.75 13.53 3.64
C GLN A 32 0.87 14.39 2.39
N SER A 33 2.06 14.91 2.11
CA SER A 33 2.25 15.78 0.95
C SER A 33 1.99 15.02 -0.35
N VAL A 34 1.53 15.74 -1.38
CA VAL A 34 1.31 15.18 -2.73
C VAL A 34 2.54 14.43 -3.23
N ASP A 35 3.71 15.03 -3.06
CA ASP A 35 4.99 14.42 -3.46
C ASP A 35 5.28 13.13 -2.70
N ASP A 36 4.97 13.05 -1.42
CA ASP A 36 5.20 11.84 -0.62
C ASP A 36 4.24 10.72 -1.01
N ILE A 37 2.99 11.03 -1.34
CA ILE A 37 2.04 10.05 -1.89
C ILE A 37 2.56 9.50 -3.22
N ILE A 38 3.00 10.38 -4.14
CA ILE A 38 3.54 9.96 -5.44
C ILE A 38 4.82 9.13 -5.28
N LYS A 39 5.73 9.53 -4.38
CA LYS A 39 6.95 8.75 -4.05
C LYS A 39 6.57 7.37 -3.49
N GLY A 40 5.61 7.33 -2.57
CA GLY A 40 5.13 6.10 -1.94
C GLY A 40 4.59 5.11 -2.97
N ARG A 41 3.69 5.55 -3.87
CA ARG A 41 3.16 4.65 -4.91
C ARG A 41 4.24 4.16 -5.88
N LYS A 42 5.19 5.03 -6.30
CA LYS A 42 6.33 4.63 -7.13
C LYS A 42 7.21 3.58 -6.44
N ALA A 43 7.49 3.77 -5.15
CA ALA A 43 8.26 2.83 -4.34
C ALA A 43 7.56 1.47 -4.22
N LEU A 44 6.23 1.43 -4.00
CA LEU A 44 5.47 0.19 -3.92
C LEU A 44 5.42 -0.55 -5.25
N PHE A 45 5.25 0.14 -6.39
CA PHE A 45 5.33 -0.51 -7.71
C PHE A 45 6.74 -1.06 -7.98
N SER A 46 7.79 -0.32 -7.66
CA SER A 46 9.17 -0.80 -7.77
C SER A 46 9.42 -2.03 -6.88
N LYS A 47 8.90 -2.00 -5.65
CA LYS A 47 8.95 -3.15 -4.73
C LYS A 47 8.23 -4.35 -5.32
N ASN A 48 6.99 -4.19 -5.84
CA ASN A 48 6.26 -5.28 -6.48
C ASN A 48 7.01 -5.86 -7.67
N TYR A 49 7.61 -5.04 -8.53
CA TYR A 49 8.41 -5.51 -9.66
C TYR A 49 9.63 -6.34 -9.23
N SER A 50 10.39 -5.86 -8.24
CA SER A 50 11.53 -6.60 -7.70
C SER A 50 11.09 -7.90 -7.00
N THR A 51 9.95 -7.86 -6.30
CA THR A 51 9.38 -9.03 -5.65
C THR A 51 8.90 -10.05 -6.68
N ALA A 52 8.25 -9.64 -7.78
CA ALA A 52 7.81 -10.55 -8.84
C ALA A 52 8.99 -11.32 -9.48
N LYS A 53 10.14 -10.69 -9.67
CA LYS A 53 11.36 -11.38 -10.13
C LYS A 53 11.82 -12.44 -9.14
N ARG A 54 11.73 -12.16 -7.84
CA ARG A 54 12.10 -13.12 -6.79
C ARG A 54 11.10 -14.29 -6.72
N VAL A 55 9.79 -13.98 -6.82
CA VAL A 55 8.74 -15.01 -6.95
C VAL A 55 9.05 -15.95 -8.09
N GLN A 56 9.32 -15.41 -9.28
CA GLN A 56 9.68 -16.22 -10.44
C GLN A 56 10.92 -17.08 -10.20
N ALA A 57 11.96 -16.53 -9.58
CA ALA A 57 13.19 -17.27 -9.28
C ALA A 57 12.95 -18.40 -8.28
N PHE A 58 12.26 -18.13 -7.17
CA PHE A 58 11.98 -19.13 -6.14
C PHE A 58 11.04 -20.24 -6.67
N ALA A 59 9.94 -19.88 -7.34
CA ALA A 59 9.02 -20.85 -7.91
C ALA A 59 9.70 -21.74 -8.96
N SER A 60 10.56 -21.17 -9.83
CA SER A 60 11.30 -21.94 -10.83
C SER A 60 12.33 -22.90 -10.21
N ASN A 61 12.77 -22.66 -8.98
CA ASN A 61 13.68 -23.53 -8.23
C ASN A 61 12.97 -24.46 -7.25
N GLY A 62 11.62 -24.48 -7.22
CA GLY A 62 10.83 -25.32 -6.32
C GLY A 62 10.77 -24.80 -4.87
N ASP A 63 11.22 -23.58 -4.58
CA ASP A 63 11.11 -22.96 -3.25
C ASP A 63 9.74 -22.25 -3.15
N PHE A 64 8.68 -23.08 -3.04
CA PHE A 64 7.29 -22.57 -3.07
C PHE A 64 6.94 -21.79 -1.82
N ASP A 65 7.40 -22.17 -0.64
CA ASP A 65 7.12 -21.44 0.61
C ASP A 65 7.52 -19.96 0.51
N LYS A 66 8.76 -19.69 0.03
CA LYS A 66 9.23 -18.32 -0.17
C LYS A 66 8.47 -17.59 -1.28
N SER A 67 8.11 -18.31 -2.35
CA SER A 67 7.30 -17.74 -3.43
C SER A 67 5.94 -17.30 -2.92
N ILE A 68 5.25 -18.14 -2.16
CA ILE A 68 3.91 -17.90 -1.60
C ILE A 68 3.95 -16.68 -0.65
N GLU A 69 4.92 -16.64 0.28
CA GLU A 69 5.09 -15.47 1.17
C GLU A 69 5.21 -14.16 0.37
N LEU A 70 6.01 -14.15 -0.69
CA LEU A 70 6.21 -12.98 -1.52
C LEU A 70 4.98 -12.61 -2.35
N MET A 71 4.22 -13.58 -2.86
CA MET A 71 2.96 -13.34 -3.57
C MET A 71 1.92 -12.69 -2.64
N LEU A 72 1.77 -13.18 -1.42
CA LEU A 72 0.87 -12.61 -0.42
C LEU A 72 1.29 -11.18 -0.05
N ALA A 73 2.59 -10.91 0.09
CA ALA A 73 3.10 -9.56 0.31
C ALA A 73 2.81 -8.62 -0.88
N MET A 74 2.87 -9.11 -2.13
CA MET A 74 2.47 -8.35 -3.32
C MET A 74 0.97 -8.06 -3.33
N SER A 75 0.14 -9.01 -2.92
CA SER A 75 -1.32 -8.81 -2.77
C SER A 75 -1.61 -7.63 -1.84
N GLU A 76 -1.00 -7.58 -0.66
CA GLU A 76 -1.18 -6.48 0.29
C GLU A 76 -0.69 -5.13 -0.28
N ASN A 77 0.45 -5.11 -0.98
CA ASN A 77 0.93 -3.90 -1.64
C ASN A 77 -0.07 -3.37 -2.69
N TYR A 78 -0.77 -4.24 -3.44
CA TYR A 78 -1.80 -3.82 -4.41
C TYR A 78 -3.02 -3.21 -3.71
N LYS A 79 -3.42 -3.71 -2.55
CA LYS A 79 -4.51 -3.12 -1.76
C LYS A 79 -4.16 -1.69 -1.31
N VAL A 80 -2.94 -1.49 -0.79
CA VAL A 80 -2.45 -0.17 -0.40
C VAL A 80 -2.37 0.79 -1.59
N LEU A 81 -1.98 0.30 -2.77
CA LEU A 81 -1.85 1.12 -3.98
C LEU A 81 -3.17 1.75 -4.44
N ILE A 82 -4.33 1.15 -4.16
CA ILE A 82 -5.64 1.69 -4.51
C ILE A 82 -5.82 3.11 -3.94
N ASP A 83 -5.37 3.33 -2.70
CA ASP A 83 -5.55 4.59 -1.97
C ASP A 83 -4.50 5.65 -2.31
N LEU A 84 -3.45 5.29 -3.06
CA LEU A 84 -2.35 6.20 -3.40
C LEU A 84 -2.54 6.97 -4.71
N PHE A 85 -3.79 7.10 -5.18
CA PHE A 85 -4.18 7.90 -6.34
C PHE A 85 -5.32 8.87 -6.02
N PRO A 86 -5.22 9.71 -4.97
CA PRO A 86 -6.20 10.76 -4.73
C PRO A 86 -6.15 11.81 -5.83
N GLU A 87 -7.24 12.60 -5.99
CA GLU A 87 -7.43 13.57 -7.07
C GLU A 87 -6.29 14.59 -7.19
N ASN A 88 -5.71 15.00 -6.09
CA ASN A 88 -4.63 15.99 -6.04
C ASN A 88 -3.24 15.45 -6.42
N THR A 89 -3.13 14.17 -6.87
CA THR A 89 -1.85 13.54 -7.23
C THR A 89 -1.71 13.23 -8.74
N LYS A 90 -2.49 13.92 -9.58
CA LYS A 90 -2.42 13.81 -11.04
C LYS A 90 -1.09 14.28 -11.59
N GLU A 91 -0.50 15.28 -10.95
CA GLU A 91 0.75 15.91 -11.35
C GLU A 91 1.75 15.92 -10.17
N GLY A 92 3.00 16.16 -10.45
CA GLY A 92 4.06 16.29 -9.45
C GLY A 92 5.04 15.13 -9.44
N PHE A 93 6.16 15.33 -8.77
CA PHE A 93 7.26 14.38 -8.54
C PHE A 93 7.57 13.41 -9.72
N LYS A 94 7.58 13.93 -10.96
CA LYS A 94 7.81 13.13 -12.18
C LYS A 94 6.93 11.87 -12.21
N THR A 95 5.64 12.03 -11.93
CA THR A 95 4.68 10.94 -12.05
C THR A 95 4.59 10.48 -13.51
N GLU A 96 4.48 9.17 -13.71
CA GLU A 96 4.23 8.53 -15.00
C GLU A 96 2.77 8.08 -15.13
N ALA A 97 1.95 8.37 -14.12
CA ALA A 97 0.53 8.06 -14.12
C ALA A 97 -0.20 8.94 -15.14
N LEU A 98 -0.98 8.33 -16.02
CA LEU A 98 -1.78 9.06 -17.00
C LEU A 98 -3.07 9.59 -16.38
N PRO A 99 -3.59 10.76 -16.83
CA PRO A 99 -4.83 11.36 -16.33
C PRO A 99 -6.04 10.44 -16.38
N ILE A 100 -6.11 9.53 -17.35
CA ILE A 100 -7.17 8.54 -17.52
C ILE A 100 -7.40 7.65 -16.27
N ILE A 101 -6.43 7.55 -15.36
CA ILE A 101 -6.60 6.85 -14.06
C ILE A 101 -7.75 7.47 -13.27
N TRP A 102 -7.86 8.78 -13.26
CA TRP A 102 -8.88 9.52 -12.50
C TRP A 102 -10.19 9.64 -13.26
N GLU A 103 -10.15 9.59 -14.58
CA GLU A 103 -11.34 9.57 -15.45
C GLU A 103 -12.04 8.20 -15.39
N GLU A 104 -11.26 7.12 -15.27
CA GLU A 104 -11.74 5.74 -15.21
C GLU A 104 -11.39 5.09 -13.86
N LYS A 105 -11.57 5.80 -12.75
CA LYS A 105 -11.10 5.40 -11.43
C LYS A 105 -11.58 4.01 -11.00
N ASP A 106 -12.83 3.68 -11.25
CA ASP A 106 -13.39 2.38 -10.90
C ASP A 106 -12.76 1.24 -11.70
N ALA A 107 -12.51 1.44 -13.00
CA ALA A 107 -11.84 0.46 -13.84
C ALA A 107 -10.37 0.28 -13.43
N PHE A 108 -9.68 1.35 -13.07
CA PHE A 108 -8.32 1.30 -12.54
C PHE A 108 -8.28 0.54 -11.19
N ASN A 109 -9.18 0.86 -10.27
CA ASN A 109 -9.26 0.18 -8.97
C ASN A 109 -9.60 -1.32 -9.14
N ALA A 110 -10.47 -1.66 -10.09
CA ALA A 110 -10.79 -3.05 -10.41
C ALA A 110 -9.56 -3.84 -10.89
N LEU A 111 -8.66 -3.22 -11.69
CA LEU A 111 -7.39 -3.85 -12.08
C LEU A 111 -6.44 -4.04 -10.89
N MET A 112 -6.36 -3.08 -9.96
CA MET A 112 -5.56 -3.24 -8.75
C MET A 112 -6.10 -4.35 -7.86
N LYS A 113 -7.44 -4.39 -7.69
CA LYS A 113 -8.10 -5.48 -6.95
C LYS A 113 -7.84 -6.83 -7.60
N LYS A 114 -8.02 -6.91 -8.93
CA LYS A 114 -7.71 -8.14 -9.67
C LYS A 114 -6.27 -8.58 -9.47
N ALA A 115 -5.31 -7.66 -9.56
CA ALA A 115 -3.90 -7.97 -9.33
C ALA A 115 -3.66 -8.52 -7.91
N SER A 116 -4.32 -7.95 -6.89
CA SER A 116 -4.28 -8.46 -5.51
C SER A 116 -4.85 -9.88 -5.42
N ASP A 117 -6.06 -10.10 -5.97
CA ASP A 117 -6.76 -11.39 -5.94
C ASP A 117 -5.98 -12.47 -6.71
N ASP A 118 -5.41 -12.13 -7.86
CA ASP A 118 -4.58 -13.04 -8.65
C ASP A 118 -3.30 -13.46 -7.91
N MET A 119 -2.71 -12.61 -7.06
CA MET A 119 -1.57 -13.00 -6.22
C MET A 119 -1.98 -14.02 -5.17
N VAL A 120 -3.16 -13.90 -4.56
CA VAL A 120 -3.70 -14.89 -3.63
C VAL A 120 -4.00 -16.20 -4.37
N THR A 121 -4.62 -16.11 -5.55
CA THR A 121 -4.89 -17.30 -6.38
C THR A 121 -3.59 -17.99 -6.79
N LEU A 122 -2.59 -17.23 -7.25
CA LEU A 122 -1.28 -17.78 -7.62
C LEU A 122 -0.61 -18.50 -6.44
N ALA A 123 -0.68 -17.92 -5.24
CA ALA A 123 -0.16 -18.51 -4.02
C ALA A 123 -0.81 -19.87 -3.69
N SER A 124 -2.10 -20.02 -4.04
CA SER A 124 -2.83 -21.27 -3.76
C SER A 124 -2.62 -22.38 -4.80
N VAL A 125 -2.14 -22.05 -6.02
CA VAL A 125 -2.04 -23.04 -7.10
C VAL A 125 -0.62 -23.30 -7.60
N ILE A 126 0.37 -22.52 -7.18
CA ILE A 126 1.71 -22.54 -7.79
C ILE A 126 2.45 -23.85 -7.54
N GLU A 127 2.27 -24.46 -6.35
CA GLU A 127 2.94 -25.70 -5.96
C GLU A 127 2.45 -26.89 -6.78
N ASP A 128 1.15 -26.93 -7.09
CA ASP A 128 0.49 -28.00 -7.84
C ASP A 128 0.50 -27.75 -9.36
N SER A 129 1.17 -26.69 -9.82
CA SER A 129 1.14 -26.29 -11.23
C SER A 129 2.12 -27.11 -12.08
N ASP A 130 1.62 -27.79 -13.10
CA ASP A 130 2.43 -28.48 -14.12
C ASP A 130 3.19 -27.49 -15.03
N ASP A 131 2.69 -26.26 -15.19
CA ASP A 131 3.33 -25.18 -15.97
C ASP A 131 3.53 -23.92 -15.12
N ILE A 132 4.52 -23.94 -14.25
CA ILE A 132 4.89 -22.80 -13.39
C ILE A 132 5.07 -21.51 -14.19
N ARG A 133 5.74 -21.57 -15.35
CA ARG A 133 6.01 -20.39 -16.18
C ARG A 133 4.71 -19.79 -16.75
N GLY A 134 3.84 -20.63 -17.27
CA GLY A 134 2.53 -20.22 -17.81
C GLY A 134 1.64 -19.63 -16.73
N THR A 135 1.61 -20.25 -15.56
CA THR A 135 0.82 -19.81 -14.40
C THR A 135 1.31 -18.46 -13.89
N LEU A 136 2.62 -18.25 -13.72
CA LEU A 136 3.22 -16.96 -13.38
C LEU A 136 2.91 -15.88 -14.44
N LYS A 137 2.99 -16.23 -15.72
CA LYS A 137 2.66 -15.31 -16.81
C LYS A 137 1.20 -14.87 -16.74
N GLN A 138 0.30 -15.83 -16.53
CA GLN A 138 -1.14 -15.58 -16.52
C GLN A 138 -1.60 -14.77 -15.32
N LEU A 139 -1.17 -15.12 -14.10
CA LEU A 139 -1.69 -14.55 -12.85
C LEU A 139 -0.85 -13.40 -12.30
N MET A 140 0.41 -13.25 -12.69
CA MET A 140 1.28 -12.19 -12.19
C MET A 140 1.68 -11.18 -13.28
N TRP A 141 2.39 -11.61 -14.33
CA TRP A 141 2.94 -10.69 -15.32
C TRP A 141 1.89 -10.04 -16.22
N SER A 142 0.75 -10.72 -16.47
CA SER A 142 -0.35 -10.15 -17.25
C SER A 142 -0.97 -8.93 -16.57
N ASN A 143 -1.03 -8.89 -15.23
CA ASN A 143 -1.54 -7.75 -14.48
C ASN A 143 -0.65 -6.51 -14.65
N CYS A 144 0.68 -6.68 -14.61
CA CYS A 144 1.61 -5.60 -14.88
C CYS A 144 1.37 -4.99 -16.27
N LYS A 145 1.24 -5.86 -17.29
CA LYS A 145 1.01 -5.43 -18.68
C LYS A 145 -0.35 -4.74 -18.85
N ALA A 146 -1.41 -5.32 -18.30
CA ALA A 146 -2.77 -4.78 -18.45
C ALA A 146 -2.88 -3.36 -17.90
N CYS A 147 -2.31 -3.10 -16.72
CA CYS A 147 -2.31 -1.78 -16.11
C CYS A 147 -1.38 -0.80 -16.86
N HIS A 148 -0.13 -1.18 -17.11
CA HIS A 148 0.87 -0.30 -17.71
C HIS A 148 0.54 0.10 -19.15
N SER A 149 -0.11 -0.77 -19.93
CA SER A 149 -0.48 -0.45 -21.32
C SER A 149 -1.55 0.65 -21.43
N LYS A 150 -2.31 0.92 -20.38
CA LYS A 150 -3.42 1.88 -20.39
C LYS A 150 -3.18 3.10 -19.49
N TYR A 151 -2.57 2.90 -18.35
CA TYR A 151 -2.55 3.86 -17.25
C TYR A 151 -1.18 4.47 -16.96
N ARG A 152 -0.14 4.05 -17.68
CA ARG A 152 1.22 4.54 -17.50
C ARG A 152 1.78 5.14 -18.79
N MET A 153 2.59 6.22 -18.66
CA MET A 153 3.32 6.79 -19.80
C MET A 153 4.21 5.72 -20.45
N PRO A 154 4.24 5.64 -21.80
CA PRO A 154 5.17 4.78 -22.53
C PRO A 154 6.62 5.14 -22.21
N HIS A 155 7.50 4.15 -22.15
CA HIS A 155 8.96 4.29 -22.07
C HIS A 155 9.61 3.91 -23.37
#